data_94a45ad09ab74ab2f8605b2d1408ba88
#
_entry.id   94a45ad09ab74ab2f8605b2d1408ba88
#
_cell.length_a   1.000
_cell.length_b   1.000
_cell.length_c   1.000
_cell.angle_alpha   90.00
_cell.angle_beta   90.00
_cell.angle_gamma   90.00
#
_symmetry.space_group_name_H-M   'P 1'
#
loop_
_entity.id
_entity.type
_entity.pdbx_description
1 polymer ?
#
loop_
_entity_poly.entity_id
_entity_poly.type
_entity_poly.pdbx_seq_one_letter_code
_entity_poly.pdbx_strand_id
1 'polypeptide(L)'
;MYKIATMCRVLEVSTSGYYAWCKRSPSARAQADAELTSRMSAIHDRSYGTYGAPRIHAELEAAGIRVGRKRVARLMRTAGLAGVSRRKWITTTVRDRNARPAPDLVERNFMVPGPNRLWVADITYIPTWAGFLYLAVVLDAFSRRIVGWAMATHLRTELVLEALNMALAQRRPAGVIHHSDQGTQYTSIAFGMRCRESGVRPSMGSVGDCFDNAMCESFFATLECELLDRRHFRTQVEARMAVFEFIEGWYNPHRRHSGLDYLSPINYERGHYSEESTASPPPST
;
A
#
# COMPACT_ATOMS: atom_id res chain seq x y z
N MET A 1 -10.39 18.00 49.02
CA MET A 1 -10.59 16.56 48.73
C MET A 1 -11.48 15.99 49.84
N TYR A 2 -12.61 15.37 49.54
CA TYR A 2 -13.52 14.82 50.58
C TYR A 2 -12.98 13.48 51.10
N LYS A 3 -13.33 13.20 52.40
CA LYS A 3 -12.96 11.91 53.02
C LYS A 3 -13.70 10.74 52.31
N ILE A 4 -13.02 9.63 52.06
CA ILE A 4 -13.59 8.43 51.40
C ILE A 4 -14.88 7.98 52.09
N ALA A 5 -14.92 7.95 53.44
CA ALA A 5 -16.10 7.59 54.19
C ALA A 5 -17.31 8.48 53.88
N THR A 6 -17.10 9.80 53.69
CA THR A 6 -18.16 10.75 53.31
C THR A 6 -18.67 10.46 51.88
N MET A 7 -17.76 10.19 50.94
CA MET A 7 -18.12 9.84 49.55
C MET A 7 -18.90 8.52 49.51
N CYS A 8 -18.45 7.51 50.26
CA CYS A 8 -19.14 6.21 50.32
C CYS A 8 -20.57 6.38 50.87
N ARG A 9 -20.76 7.21 51.91
CA ARG A 9 -22.08 7.47 52.48
C ARG A 9 -23.01 8.16 51.47
N VAL A 10 -22.52 9.16 50.73
CA VAL A 10 -23.30 9.90 49.73
C VAL A 10 -23.67 9.00 48.54
N LEU A 11 -22.79 8.08 48.15
CA LEU A 11 -22.99 7.14 47.03
C LEU A 11 -23.69 5.84 47.48
N GLU A 12 -24.09 5.72 48.76
CA GLU A 12 -24.77 4.55 49.34
C GLU A 12 -24.00 3.25 49.16
N VAL A 13 -22.65 3.31 49.18
CA VAL A 13 -21.77 2.13 49.13
C VAL A 13 -21.05 1.93 50.46
N SER A 14 -20.77 0.67 50.83
CA SER A 14 -19.98 0.40 52.04
C SER A 14 -18.52 0.79 51.86
N THR A 15 -17.88 1.33 52.88
CA THR A 15 -16.44 1.63 52.85
C THR A 15 -15.60 0.38 52.63
N SER A 16 -15.99 -0.76 53.22
CA SER A 16 -15.35 -2.07 53.02
C SER A 16 -15.46 -2.54 51.54
N GLY A 17 -16.67 -2.36 50.94
CA GLY A 17 -16.91 -2.66 49.54
C GLY A 17 -16.06 -1.80 48.60
N TYR A 18 -15.91 -0.50 48.91
CA TYR A 18 -15.03 0.39 48.17
C TYR A 18 -13.56 -0.09 48.20
N TYR A 19 -13.02 -0.39 49.40
CA TYR A 19 -11.65 -0.85 49.52
C TYR A 19 -11.43 -2.25 48.89
N ALA A 20 -12.41 -3.16 49.00
CA ALA A 20 -12.37 -4.46 48.32
C ALA A 20 -12.37 -4.26 46.77
N TRP A 21 -13.14 -3.32 46.25
CA TRP A 21 -13.16 -2.95 44.85
C TRP A 21 -11.80 -2.37 44.41
N CYS A 22 -11.20 -1.47 45.17
CA CYS A 22 -9.89 -0.88 44.89
C CYS A 22 -8.76 -1.91 44.89
N LYS A 23 -8.85 -2.98 45.70
CA LYS A 23 -7.86 -4.03 45.79
C LYS A 23 -8.11 -5.21 44.81
N ARG A 24 -9.25 -5.18 44.10
CA ARG A 24 -9.62 -6.28 43.21
C ARG A 24 -8.63 -6.36 42.04
N SER A 25 -8.09 -7.54 41.78
CA SER A 25 -7.32 -7.81 40.57
C SER A 25 -8.16 -7.57 39.32
N PRO A 26 -7.56 -7.15 38.21
CA PRO A 26 -8.25 -6.99 36.92
C PRO A 26 -9.02 -8.27 36.55
N SER A 27 -10.23 -8.11 36.04
CA SER A 27 -11.04 -9.24 35.59
C SER A 27 -10.32 -9.98 34.46
N ALA A 28 -10.65 -11.27 34.26
CA ALA A 28 -10.11 -12.06 33.12
C ALA A 28 -10.29 -11.37 31.77
N ARG A 29 -11.43 -10.68 31.61
CA ARG A 29 -11.68 -9.87 30.41
C ARG A 29 -10.73 -8.67 30.30
N ALA A 30 -10.46 -7.97 31.42
CA ALA A 30 -9.54 -6.83 31.44
C ALA A 30 -8.09 -7.28 31.14
N GLN A 31 -7.69 -8.43 31.67
CA GLN A 31 -6.38 -9.04 31.39
C GLN A 31 -6.26 -9.42 29.91
N ALA A 32 -7.28 -10.08 29.35
CA ALA A 32 -7.32 -10.42 27.91
C ALA A 32 -7.39 -9.19 27.00
N ASP A 33 -8.04 -8.10 27.44
CA ASP A 33 -8.05 -6.84 26.70
C ASP A 33 -6.66 -6.16 26.73
N ALA A 34 -5.95 -6.22 27.85
CA ALA A 34 -4.59 -5.68 28.00
C ALA A 34 -3.59 -6.42 27.11
N GLU A 35 -3.62 -7.76 27.12
CA GLU A 35 -2.77 -8.59 26.27
C GLU A 35 -3.04 -8.31 24.77
N LEU A 36 -4.32 -8.27 24.39
CA LEU A 36 -4.71 -7.98 23.02
C LEU A 36 -4.24 -6.59 22.59
N THR A 37 -4.36 -5.59 23.48
CA THR A 37 -3.88 -4.22 23.22
C THR A 37 -2.37 -4.18 23.00
N SER A 38 -1.59 -4.91 23.79
CA SER A 38 -0.14 -5.00 23.60
C SER A 38 0.21 -5.58 22.22
N ARG A 39 -0.48 -6.64 21.79
CA ARG A 39 -0.29 -7.24 20.45
C ARG A 39 -0.68 -6.26 19.34
N MET A 40 -1.79 -5.52 19.50
CA MET A 40 -2.22 -4.49 18.55
C MET A 40 -1.22 -3.34 18.45
N SER A 41 -0.63 -2.89 19.57
CA SER A 41 0.44 -1.88 19.57
C SER A 41 1.66 -2.38 18.77
N ALA A 42 2.11 -3.61 19.02
CA ALA A 42 3.23 -4.18 18.27
C ALA A 42 2.97 -4.30 16.76
N ILE A 43 1.73 -4.63 16.34
CA ILE A 43 1.35 -4.62 14.93
C ILE A 43 1.33 -3.19 14.38
N HIS A 44 0.78 -2.24 15.14
CA HIS A 44 0.71 -0.83 14.75
C HIS A 44 2.11 -0.24 14.57
N ASP A 45 3.05 -0.54 15.47
CA ASP A 45 4.44 -0.09 15.39
C ASP A 45 5.15 -0.68 14.15
N ARG A 46 4.99 -2.00 13.90
CA ARG A 46 5.53 -2.64 12.68
C ARG A 46 4.98 -2.07 11.38
N SER A 47 3.75 -1.56 11.42
CA SER A 47 3.13 -0.87 10.29
C SER A 47 3.42 0.63 10.27
N TYR A 48 4.48 1.08 10.94
CA TYR A 48 4.87 2.49 11.04
C TYR A 48 3.77 3.42 11.54
N GLY A 49 2.87 2.91 12.40
CA GLY A 49 1.74 3.67 12.89
C GLY A 49 0.67 4.00 11.86
N THR A 50 0.57 3.21 10.78
CA THR A 50 -0.33 3.52 9.65
C THR A 50 -1.60 2.68 9.63
N TYR A 51 -1.60 1.50 10.26
CA TYR A 51 -2.74 0.59 10.21
C TYR A 51 -3.89 1.03 11.11
N GLY A 52 -5.08 1.15 10.52
CA GLY A 52 -6.34 1.25 11.25
C GLY A 52 -6.93 -0.11 11.62
N ALA A 53 -8.05 -0.10 12.33
CA ALA A 53 -8.71 -1.29 12.85
C ALA A 53 -8.94 -2.44 11.84
N PRO A 54 -9.29 -2.20 10.55
CA PRO A 54 -9.45 -3.30 9.60
C PRO A 54 -8.17 -4.08 9.32
N ARG A 55 -7.02 -3.39 9.15
CA ARG A 55 -5.73 -4.04 8.90
C ARG A 55 -5.17 -4.69 10.16
N ILE A 56 -5.30 -4.04 11.32
CA ILE A 56 -4.94 -4.67 12.63
C ILE A 56 -5.74 -5.96 12.85
N HIS A 57 -7.05 -5.94 12.55
CA HIS A 57 -7.89 -7.14 12.65
C HIS A 57 -7.37 -8.26 11.74
N ALA A 58 -7.07 -7.96 10.48
CA ALA A 58 -6.54 -8.94 9.54
C ALA A 58 -5.17 -9.52 9.96
N GLU A 59 -4.30 -8.71 10.61
CA GLU A 59 -3.04 -9.20 11.20
C GLU A 59 -3.29 -10.17 12.35
N LEU A 60 -4.26 -9.85 13.22
CA LEU A 60 -4.62 -10.73 14.33
C LEU A 60 -5.21 -12.06 13.83
N GLU A 61 -6.09 -12.01 12.82
CA GLU A 61 -6.64 -13.22 12.19
C GLU A 61 -5.55 -14.09 11.56
N ALA A 62 -4.61 -13.47 10.82
CA ALA A 62 -3.46 -14.17 10.25
C ALA A 62 -2.54 -14.81 11.30
N ALA A 63 -2.49 -14.23 12.51
CA ALA A 63 -1.79 -14.80 13.66
C ALA A 63 -2.62 -15.83 14.45
N GLY A 64 -3.80 -16.25 13.95
CA GLY A 64 -4.69 -17.21 14.60
C GLY A 64 -5.51 -16.66 15.77
N ILE A 65 -5.51 -15.33 15.97
CA ILE A 65 -6.21 -14.69 17.09
C ILE A 65 -7.62 -14.30 16.63
N ARG A 66 -8.62 -15.05 17.06
CA ARG A 66 -10.03 -14.78 16.76
C ARG A 66 -10.57 -13.66 17.66
N VAL A 67 -10.86 -12.51 17.07
CA VAL A 67 -11.40 -11.34 17.77
C VAL A 67 -12.36 -10.57 16.86
N GLY A 68 -13.44 -10.04 17.43
CA GLY A 68 -14.40 -9.26 16.64
C GLY A 68 -13.87 -7.86 16.28
N ARG A 69 -14.16 -7.38 15.07
CA ARG A 69 -13.74 -6.04 14.56
C ARG A 69 -14.13 -4.88 15.50
N LYS A 70 -15.33 -4.94 16.12
CA LYS A 70 -15.80 -3.93 17.08
C LYS A 70 -14.91 -3.89 18.33
N ARG A 71 -14.43 -5.04 18.83
CA ARG A 71 -13.52 -5.11 19.98
C ARG A 71 -12.17 -4.51 19.63
N VAL A 72 -11.60 -4.84 18.47
CA VAL A 72 -10.36 -4.25 17.96
C VAL A 72 -10.48 -2.73 17.88
N ALA A 73 -11.52 -2.21 17.22
CA ALA A 73 -11.73 -0.77 17.07
C ALA A 73 -11.89 -0.06 18.42
N ARG A 74 -12.59 -0.66 19.39
CA ARG A 74 -12.75 -0.13 20.75
C ARG A 74 -11.40 -0.05 21.47
N LEU A 75 -10.63 -1.13 21.46
CA LEU A 75 -9.34 -1.19 22.16
C LEU A 75 -8.31 -0.25 21.53
N MET A 76 -8.26 -0.15 20.20
CA MET A 76 -7.42 0.83 19.51
C MET A 76 -7.74 2.27 19.97
N ARG A 77 -9.04 2.62 20.01
CA ARG A 77 -9.46 3.95 20.47
C ARG A 77 -9.04 4.20 21.93
N THR A 78 -9.22 3.22 22.81
CA THR A 78 -8.83 3.31 24.22
C THR A 78 -7.32 3.46 24.38
N ALA A 79 -6.53 2.83 23.52
CA ALA A 79 -5.06 2.89 23.50
C ALA A 79 -4.50 4.10 22.71
N GLY A 80 -5.36 4.95 22.12
CA GLY A 80 -4.91 6.09 21.30
C GLY A 80 -4.30 5.69 19.95
N LEU A 81 -4.51 4.44 19.50
CA LEU A 81 -4.00 3.95 18.22
C LEU A 81 -4.93 4.37 17.09
N ALA A 82 -4.40 5.08 16.10
CA ALA A 82 -5.16 5.54 14.93
C ALA A 82 -4.42 5.22 13.64
N GLY A 83 -5.14 4.73 12.63
CA GLY A 83 -4.59 4.57 11.29
C GLY A 83 -4.57 5.88 10.51
N VAL A 84 -3.77 5.93 9.45
CA VAL A 84 -3.75 7.08 8.53
C VAL A 84 -4.88 6.98 7.52
N SER A 85 -5.43 8.14 7.14
CA SER A 85 -6.48 8.27 6.14
C SER A 85 -5.99 9.09 4.98
N ARG A 86 -6.35 8.69 3.76
CA ARG A 86 -6.04 9.45 2.54
C ARG A 86 -6.75 10.80 2.56
N ARG A 87 -6.02 11.87 2.25
CA ARG A 87 -6.59 13.16 1.94
C ARG A 87 -6.99 13.20 0.46
N LYS A 88 -8.00 13.99 0.08
CA LYS A 88 -8.37 14.17 -1.35
C LYS A 88 -7.31 15.00 -2.06
N TRP A 89 -6.91 14.58 -3.26
CA TRP A 89 -5.86 15.19 -4.09
C TRP A 89 -6.38 16.11 -5.18
N ILE A 90 -5.45 16.96 -5.71
CA ILE A 90 -5.66 17.83 -6.86
C ILE A 90 -4.80 17.29 -8.02
N THR A 91 -5.38 17.13 -9.20
CA THR A 91 -4.75 16.58 -10.41
C THR A 91 -3.87 17.63 -11.10
N THR A 92 -2.65 17.27 -11.54
CA THR A 92 -1.66 18.18 -12.16
C THR A 92 -0.94 17.61 -13.39
N THR A 93 -1.65 17.07 -14.39
CA THR A 93 -1.00 16.54 -15.60
C THR A 93 -1.01 17.56 -16.74
N VAL A 94 0.15 17.80 -17.40
CA VAL A 94 0.31 18.64 -18.59
C VAL A 94 0.62 17.75 -19.80
N ARG A 95 -0.20 17.84 -20.84
CA ARG A 95 -0.16 17.03 -22.07
C ARG A 95 0.70 17.63 -23.16
N ASP A 96 1.40 16.77 -23.96
CA ASP A 96 1.92 17.12 -25.29
C ASP A 96 0.84 16.92 -26.37
N ARG A 97 0.49 17.99 -27.10
CA ARG A 97 -0.57 17.99 -28.14
C ARG A 97 -0.14 17.38 -29.47
N ASN A 98 1.16 17.15 -29.70
CA ASN A 98 1.71 16.74 -30.99
C ASN A 98 2.10 15.23 -31.03
N ALA A 99 2.06 14.54 -29.92
CA ALA A 99 2.39 13.11 -29.85
C ALA A 99 1.25 12.24 -30.41
N ARG A 100 1.60 11.15 -31.09
CA ARG A 100 0.65 10.08 -31.49
C ARG A 100 0.67 9.02 -30.39
N PRO A 101 -0.34 8.96 -29.52
CA PRO A 101 -0.40 7.96 -28.44
C PRO A 101 -0.60 6.55 -29.01
N ALA A 102 -0.17 5.54 -28.25
CA ALA A 102 -0.55 4.16 -28.48
C ALA A 102 -2.08 3.99 -28.29
N PRO A 103 -2.73 3.00 -28.95
CA PRO A 103 -4.14 2.74 -28.74
C PRO A 103 -4.41 2.32 -27.29
N ASP A 104 -5.60 2.66 -26.77
CA ASP A 104 -6.08 2.12 -25.50
C ASP A 104 -6.46 0.64 -25.71
N LEU A 105 -5.73 -0.27 -25.04
CA LEU A 105 -5.94 -1.71 -25.05
C LEU A 105 -6.63 -2.20 -23.79
N VAL A 106 -6.88 -1.33 -22.83
CA VAL A 106 -7.42 -1.67 -21.50
C VAL A 106 -8.93 -1.41 -21.45
N GLU A 107 -9.40 -0.37 -22.13
CA GLU A 107 -10.83 0.00 -22.20
C GLU A 107 -11.48 0.01 -20.80
N ARG A 108 -10.79 0.58 -19.80
CA ARG A 108 -11.19 0.61 -18.37
C ARG A 108 -11.30 -0.77 -17.69
N ASN A 109 -10.90 -1.85 -18.33
CA ASN A 109 -10.91 -3.17 -17.72
C ASN A 109 -9.55 -3.50 -17.08
N PHE A 110 -9.37 -3.10 -15.84
CA PHE A 110 -8.17 -3.38 -15.04
C PHE A 110 -8.24 -4.71 -14.28
N MET A 111 -9.32 -5.49 -14.47
CA MET A 111 -9.47 -6.83 -13.90
C MET A 111 -8.74 -7.83 -14.80
N VAL A 112 -7.64 -8.37 -14.32
CA VAL A 112 -6.83 -9.36 -15.06
C VAL A 112 -6.79 -10.69 -14.32
N PRO A 113 -6.75 -11.83 -15.05
CA PRO A 113 -6.86 -13.15 -14.44
C PRO A 113 -5.59 -13.62 -13.72
N GLY A 114 -4.47 -12.95 -13.90
CA GLY A 114 -3.20 -13.35 -13.30
C GLY A 114 -2.12 -12.28 -13.43
N PRO A 115 -0.97 -12.49 -12.79
CA PRO A 115 0.13 -11.55 -12.82
C PRO A 115 0.76 -11.43 -14.22
N ASN A 116 1.42 -10.30 -14.47
CA ASN A 116 2.12 -9.99 -15.73
C ASN A 116 1.22 -9.99 -16.99
N ARG A 117 -0.07 -9.70 -16.83
CA ARG A 117 -0.98 -9.48 -17.95
C ARG A 117 -1.14 -8.00 -18.27
N LEU A 118 -1.21 -7.18 -17.24
CA LEU A 118 -1.35 -5.73 -17.34
C LEU A 118 -0.46 -5.08 -16.28
N TRP A 119 0.42 -4.21 -16.73
CA TRP A 119 1.17 -3.29 -15.90
C TRP A 119 0.65 -1.88 -16.08
N VAL A 120 0.49 -1.15 -15.01
CA VAL A 120 0.11 0.26 -15.01
C VAL A 120 1.30 1.08 -14.53
N ALA A 121 1.62 2.16 -15.24
CA ALA A 121 2.78 2.97 -14.93
C ALA A 121 2.44 4.45 -14.86
N ASP A 122 3.17 5.14 -13.97
CA ASP A 122 3.03 6.57 -13.78
C ASP A 122 4.25 7.17 -13.09
N ILE A 123 4.33 8.49 -13.07
CA ILE A 123 5.41 9.26 -12.45
C ILE A 123 4.83 10.18 -11.38
N THR A 124 5.50 10.23 -10.23
CA THR A 124 5.25 11.23 -9.20
C THR A 124 6.54 11.96 -8.83
N TYR A 125 6.44 13.02 -8.03
CA TYR A 125 7.58 13.73 -7.49
C TYR A 125 7.60 13.66 -5.96
N ILE A 126 8.79 13.66 -5.40
CA ILE A 126 9.06 13.63 -3.97
C ILE A 126 9.80 14.92 -3.62
N PRO A 127 9.21 15.81 -2.82
CA PRO A 127 9.88 17.04 -2.42
C PRO A 127 11.01 16.76 -1.42
N THR A 128 12.17 17.35 -1.66
CA THR A 128 13.27 17.40 -0.71
C THR A 128 13.77 18.84 -0.56
N TRP A 129 14.54 19.15 0.48
CA TRP A 129 15.13 20.47 0.61
C TRP A 129 16.18 20.76 -0.50
N ALA A 130 16.76 19.71 -1.08
CA ALA A 130 17.70 19.80 -2.19
C ALA A 130 17.05 19.82 -3.58
N GLY A 131 15.71 19.96 -3.66
CA GLY A 131 14.93 19.93 -4.90
C GLY A 131 14.08 18.66 -5.05
N PHE A 132 13.42 18.53 -6.19
CA PHE A 132 12.55 17.38 -6.46
C PHE A 132 13.35 16.13 -6.84
N LEU A 133 12.85 14.99 -6.37
CA LEU A 133 13.22 13.67 -6.85
C LEU A 133 11.99 13.07 -7.54
N TYR A 134 12.12 12.64 -8.79
CA TYR A 134 11.03 12.02 -9.54
C TYR A 134 11.08 10.51 -9.38
N LEU A 135 9.93 9.89 -9.19
CA LEU A 135 9.74 8.45 -9.04
C LEU A 135 8.83 7.96 -10.15
N ALA A 136 9.35 7.13 -11.05
CA ALA A 136 8.54 6.34 -11.98
C ALA A 136 8.27 4.96 -11.37
N VAL A 137 7.06 4.45 -11.52
CA VAL A 137 6.66 3.12 -11.04
C VAL A 137 6.00 2.32 -12.15
N VAL A 138 6.18 1.00 -12.09
CA VAL A 138 5.44 0.01 -12.87
C VAL A 138 4.77 -0.92 -11.87
N LEU A 139 3.44 -0.94 -11.88
CA LEU A 139 2.59 -1.68 -10.96
C LEU A 139 1.87 -2.79 -11.71
N ASP A 140 1.93 -4.02 -11.21
CA ASP A 140 1.15 -5.13 -11.72
C ASP A 140 -0.32 -4.99 -11.27
N ALA A 141 -1.24 -4.92 -12.25
CA ALA A 141 -2.65 -4.67 -11.97
C ALA A 141 -3.33 -5.80 -11.19
N PHE A 142 -2.87 -7.04 -11.34
CA PHE A 142 -3.40 -8.20 -10.63
C PHE A 142 -3.13 -8.12 -9.12
N SER A 143 -1.86 -7.93 -8.77
CA SER A 143 -1.38 -8.03 -7.38
C SER A 143 -1.15 -6.69 -6.70
N ARG A 144 -1.21 -5.58 -7.45
CA ARG A 144 -0.78 -4.24 -6.99
C ARG A 144 0.68 -4.17 -6.57
N ARG A 145 1.48 -5.15 -6.97
CA ARG A 145 2.92 -5.18 -6.70
C ARG A 145 3.64 -4.16 -7.56
N ILE A 146 4.52 -3.38 -6.96
CA ILE A 146 5.47 -2.57 -7.71
C ILE A 146 6.55 -3.52 -8.25
N VAL A 147 6.53 -3.73 -9.56
CA VAL A 147 7.42 -4.68 -10.26
C VAL A 147 8.61 -4.00 -10.90
N GLY A 148 8.56 -2.67 -11.02
CA GLY A 148 9.67 -1.86 -11.48
C GLY A 148 9.51 -0.42 -10.98
N TRP A 149 10.62 0.22 -10.68
CA TRP A 149 10.65 1.62 -10.28
C TRP A 149 12.04 2.21 -10.52
N ALA A 150 12.07 3.51 -10.74
CA ALA A 150 13.31 4.28 -10.87
C ALA A 150 13.15 5.68 -10.28
N MET A 151 14.25 6.28 -9.90
CA MET A 151 14.25 7.65 -9.37
C MET A 151 15.35 8.49 -10.01
N ALA A 152 15.00 9.70 -10.46
CA ALA A 152 15.94 10.65 -11.04
C ALA A 152 15.65 12.08 -10.56
N THR A 153 16.60 12.98 -10.79
CA THR A 153 16.46 14.43 -10.53
C THR A 153 15.86 15.17 -11.74
N HIS A 154 15.43 14.43 -12.75
CA HIS A 154 14.89 14.95 -14.01
C HIS A 154 13.74 14.07 -14.52
N LEU A 155 12.88 14.63 -15.36
CA LEU A 155 11.72 13.96 -16.00
C LEU A 155 12.04 13.55 -17.46
N ARG A 156 13.21 12.97 -17.72
CA ARG A 156 13.55 12.50 -19.07
C ARG A 156 13.03 11.07 -19.28
N THR A 157 13.03 10.63 -20.54
CA THR A 157 12.59 9.28 -20.93
C THR A 157 13.38 8.16 -20.26
N GLU A 158 14.66 8.39 -19.92
CA GLU A 158 15.51 7.45 -19.21
C GLU A 158 14.88 6.97 -17.91
N LEU A 159 14.19 7.86 -17.18
CA LEU A 159 13.52 7.52 -15.92
C LEU A 159 12.49 6.39 -16.09
N VAL A 160 11.63 6.49 -17.09
CA VAL A 160 10.61 5.45 -17.36
C VAL A 160 11.20 4.19 -17.98
N LEU A 161 12.29 4.33 -18.76
CA LEU A 161 13.03 3.19 -19.31
C LEU A 161 13.72 2.37 -18.21
N GLU A 162 14.31 3.01 -17.21
CA GLU A 162 14.91 2.33 -16.07
C GLU A 162 13.86 1.55 -15.27
N ALA A 163 12.70 2.16 -14.99
CA ALA A 163 11.58 1.50 -14.30
C ALA A 163 11.06 0.29 -15.11
N LEU A 164 10.89 0.44 -16.43
CA LEU A 164 10.49 -0.66 -17.32
C LEU A 164 11.54 -1.76 -17.37
N ASN A 165 12.83 -1.43 -17.49
CA ASN A 165 13.90 -2.40 -17.52
C ASN A 165 13.99 -3.21 -16.23
N MET A 166 13.80 -2.57 -15.07
CA MET A 166 13.72 -3.27 -13.79
C MET A 166 12.55 -4.27 -13.77
N ALA A 167 11.36 -3.85 -14.22
CA ALA A 167 10.19 -4.71 -14.30
C ALA A 167 10.44 -5.92 -15.22
N LEU A 168 11.01 -5.69 -16.39
CA LEU A 168 11.37 -6.74 -17.36
C LEU A 168 12.38 -7.74 -16.78
N ALA A 169 13.43 -7.25 -16.10
CA ALA A 169 14.45 -8.09 -15.51
C ALA A 169 13.88 -8.99 -14.38
N GLN A 170 13.00 -8.45 -13.57
CA GLN A 170 12.38 -9.17 -12.45
C GLN A 170 11.32 -10.17 -12.90
N ARG A 171 10.49 -9.83 -13.91
CA ARG A 171 9.25 -10.56 -14.23
C ARG A 171 9.36 -11.42 -15.50
N ARG A 172 10.20 -11.05 -16.45
CA ARG A 172 10.38 -11.73 -17.76
C ARG A 172 9.03 -12.08 -18.41
N PRO A 173 8.12 -11.11 -18.59
CA PRO A 173 6.76 -11.38 -19.03
C PRO A 173 6.72 -11.82 -20.50
N ALA A 174 5.69 -12.57 -20.86
CA ALA A 174 5.36 -12.87 -22.24
C ALA A 174 4.14 -12.05 -22.68
N GLY A 175 4.37 -10.95 -23.43
CA GLY A 175 3.29 -10.19 -24.06
C GLY A 175 2.44 -9.33 -23.11
N VAL A 176 3.04 -8.80 -22.04
CA VAL A 176 2.35 -7.91 -21.08
C VAL A 176 1.89 -6.61 -21.74
N ILE A 177 0.72 -6.10 -21.37
CA ILE A 177 0.27 -4.75 -21.71
C ILE A 177 0.86 -3.79 -20.68
N HIS A 178 1.54 -2.72 -21.16
CA HIS A 178 2.04 -1.62 -20.33
C HIS A 178 1.16 -0.41 -20.58
N HIS A 179 0.32 -0.07 -19.62
CA HIS A 179 -0.62 1.04 -19.70
C HIS A 179 -0.10 2.24 -18.91
N SER A 180 -0.13 3.43 -19.54
CA SER A 180 0.30 4.69 -18.94
C SER A 180 -0.59 5.85 -19.41
N ASP A 181 -0.40 7.01 -18.83
CA ASP A 181 -0.92 8.25 -19.39
C ASP A 181 -0.19 8.62 -20.70
N GLN A 182 -0.65 9.71 -21.35
CA GLN A 182 -0.05 10.24 -22.58
C GLN A 182 1.12 11.20 -22.29
N GLY A 183 1.87 10.99 -21.22
CA GLY A 183 3.07 11.78 -20.90
C GLY A 183 4.15 11.68 -21.98
N THR A 184 4.93 12.77 -22.16
CA THR A 184 5.99 12.84 -23.18
C THR A 184 7.02 11.74 -23.08
N GLN A 185 7.25 11.22 -21.89
CA GLN A 185 8.20 10.14 -21.61
C GLN A 185 7.74 8.81 -22.24
N TYR A 186 6.45 8.50 -22.11
CA TYR A 186 5.85 7.26 -22.61
C TYR A 186 5.56 7.30 -24.12
N THR A 187 5.36 8.52 -24.70
CA THR A 187 5.17 8.70 -26.14
C THR A 187 6.49 8.81 -26.91
N SER A 188 7.63 8.74 -26.25
CA SER A 188 8.95 8.83 -26.89
C SER A 188 9.26 7.63 -27.78
N ILE A 189 10.02 7.88 -28.86
CA ILE A 189 10.47 6.82 -29.78
C ILE A 189 11.28 5.75 -29.04
N ALA A 190 12.16 6.18 -28.11
CA ALA A 190 13.01 5.26 -27.34
C ALA A 190 12.18 4.31 -26.48
N PHE A 191 11.11 4.79 -25.81
CA PHE A 191 10.22 3.96 -25.04
C PHE A 191 9.46 2.97 -25.94
N GLY A 192 8.91 3.42 -27.05
CA GLY A 192 8.20 2.55 -28.00
C GLY A 192 9.11 1.48 -28.61
N MET A 193 10.37 1.80 -28.93
CA MET A 193 11.36 0.83 -29.39
C MET A 193 11.66 -0.22 -28.31
N ARG A 194 11.88 0.21 -27.08
CA ARG A 194 12.16 -0.71 -25.96
C ARG A 194 10.99 -1.65 -25.68
N CYS A 195 9.76 -1.17 -25.72
CA CYS A 195 8.57 -2.02 -25.60
C CYS A 195 8.54 -3.10 -26.70
N ARG A 196 8.79 -2.71 -27.96
CA ARG A 196 8.78 -3.63 -29.10
C ARG A 196 9.86 -4.72 -28.96
N GLU A 197 11.09 -4.34 -28.60
CA GLU A 197 12.21 -5.26 -28.41
C GLU A 197 11.95 -6.29 -27.31
N SER A 198 11.22 -5.91 -26.28
CA SER A 198 10.92 -6.76 -25.13
C SER A 198 9.57 -7.49 -25.20
N GLY A 199 8.83 -7.36 -26.32
CA GLY A 199 7.51 -7.97 -26.46
C GLY A 199 6.42 -7.35 -25.58
N VAL A 200 6.66 -6.14 -25.05
CA VAL A 200 5.68 -5.37 -24.28
C VAL A 200 4.75 -4.65 -25.24
N ARG A 201 3.46 -4.68 -24.95
CA ARG A 201 2.44 -3.99 -25.74
C ARG A 201 2.10 -2.65 -25.05
N PRO A 202 2.53 -1.51 -25.59
CA PRO A 202 2.19 -0.22 -25.02
C PRO A 202 0.68 0.06 -25.21
N SER A 203 0.07 0.63 -24.18
CA SER A 203 -1.31 1.10 -24.17
C SER A 203 -1.35 2.45 -23.46
N MET A 204 -2.18 3.36 -23.95
CA MET A 204 -2.34 4.69 -23.37
C MET A 204 -3.81 5.02 -23.19
N GLY A 205 -4.13 5.53 -22.00
CA GLY A 205 -5.47 5.94 -21.65
C GLY A 205 -5.97 7.11 -22.50
N SER A 206 -7.27 7.32 -22.49
CA SER A 206 -7.91 8.47 -23.13
C SER A 206 -7.60 9.75 -22.35
N VAL A 207 -7.66 10.87 -23.06
CA VAL A 207 -7.32 12.19 -22.47
C VAL A 207 -8.34 12.59 -21.41
N GLY A 208 -7.85 12.81 -20.19
CA GLY A 208 -8.68 13.32 -19.07
C GLY A 208 -9.51 12.25 -18.39
N ASP A 209 -9.28 10.96 -18.66
CA ASP A 209 -9.94 9.89 -17.93
C ASP A 209 -9.20 9.58 -16.63
N CYS A 210 -9.79 10.00 -15.51
CA CYS A 210 -9.25 9.77 -14.18
C CYS A 210 -9.30 8.29 -13.73
N PHE A 211 -9.95 7.40 -14.50
CA PHE A 211 -10.02 5.97 -14.17
C PHE A 211 -8.81 5.19 -14.70
N ASP A 212 -8.18 5.67 -15.78
CA ASP A 212 -7.10 4.96 -16.47
C ASP A 212 -5.83 4.80 -15.59
N ASN A 213 -5.65 5.62 -14.56
CA ASN A 213 -4.49 5.57 -13.67
C ASN A 213 -4.81 5.40 -12.18
N ALA A 214 -6.06 5.06 -11.85
CA ALA A 214 -6.54 4.97 -10.46
C ALA A 214 -5.70 4.02 -9.58
N MET A 215 -5.03 3.01 -10.16
CA MET A 215 -4.16 2.09 -9.42
C MET A 215 -2.85 2.75 -9.01
N CYS A 216 -2.18 3.47 -9.91
CA CYS A 216 -0.98 4.24 -9.59
C CYS A 216 -1.31 5.40 -8.63
N GLU A 217 -2.40 6.13 -8.87
CA GLU A 217 -2.88 7.16 -7.94
C GLU A 217 -3.13 6.57 -6.54
N SER A 218 -3.70 5.37 -6.46
CA SER A 218 -3.90 4.67 -5.20
C SER A 218 -2.59 4.31 -4.50
N PHE A 219 -1.56 3.94 -5.27
CA PHE A 219 -0.21 3.72 -4.73
C PHE A 219 0.41 5.02 -4.26
N PHE A 220 0.38 6.08 -5.07
CA PHE A 220 0.95 7.38 -4.71
C PHE A 220 0.28 8.00 -3.50
N ALA A 221 -1.05 7.94 -3.39
CA ALA A 221 -1.75 8.37 -2.19
C ALA A 221 -1.36 7.54 -0.95
N THR A 222 -0.98 6.29 -1.13
CA THR A 222 -0.46 5.45 -0.06
C THR A 222 0.95 5.88 0.34
N LEU A 223 1.84 6.06 -0.64
CA LEU A 223 3.21 6.56 -0.42
C LEU A 223 3.19 7.91 0.30
N GLU A 224 2.33 8.81 -0.12
CA GLU A 224 2.13 10.11 0.51
C GLU A 224 1.73 9.98 1.98
N CYS A 225 0.59 9.35 2.24
CA CYS A 225 0.04 9.26 3.60
C CYS A 225 0.91 8.45 4.56
N GLU A 226 1.58 7.40 4.06
CA GLU A 226 2.29 6.45 4.91
C GLU A 226 3.78 6.78 5.04
N LEU A 227 4.36 7.56 4.10
CA LEU A 227 5.77 7.95 4.12
C LEU A 227 5.97 9.47 4.05
N LEU A 228 5.52 10.14 2.96
CA LEU A 228 5.93 11.52 2.65
C LEU A 228 5.37 12.55 3.63
N ASP A 229 4.09 12.43 4.01
CA ASP A 229 3.44 13.31 5.01
C ASP A 229 4.05 13.17 6.42
N ARG A 230 4.81 12.11 6.65
CA ARG A 230 5.33 11.75 7.97
C ARG A 230 6.83 11.95 8.10
N ARG A 231 7.52 12.20 6.98
CA ARG A 231 8.97 12.32 6.94
C ARG A 231 9.41 13.38 5.92
N HIS A 232 10.18 14.36 6.38
CA HIS A 232 10.78 15.36 5.51
C HIS A 232 12.22 14.99 5.18
N PHE A 233 12.57 15.05 3.91
CA PHE A 233 13.89 14.66 3.43
C PHE A 233 14.76 15.89 3.18
N ARG A 234 15.97 15.89 3.73
CA ARG A 234 16.96 16.94 3.50
C ARG A 234 17.64 16.78 2.14
N THR A 235 17.91 15.55 1.75
CA THR A 235 18.61 15.21 0.50
C THR A 235 17.82 14.22 -0.34
N GLN A 236 18.11 14.21 -1.63
CA GLN A 236 17.55 13.23 -2.55
C GLN A 236 18.03 11.79 -2.26
N VAL A 237 19.23 11.63 -1.70
CA VAL A 237 19.77 10.33 -1.27
C VAL A 237 18.93 9.77 -0.12
N GLU A 238 18.63 10.60 0.87
CA GLU A 238 17.76 10.20 1.99
C GLU A 238 16.37 9.79 1.51
N ALA A 239 15.78 10.55 0.57
CA ALA A 239 14.50 10.22 -0.03
C ALA A 239 14.55 8.89 -0.81
N ARG A 240 15.62 8.65 -1.59
CA ARG A 240 15.82 7.36 -2.31
C ARG A 240 15.83 6.16 -1.39
N MET A 241 16.57 6.24 -0.30
CA MET A 241 16.67 5.14 0.67
C MET A 241 15.32 4.87 1.33
N ALA A 242 14.60 5.92 1.72
CA ALA A 242 13.29 5.78 2.35
C ALA A 242 12.23 5.19 1.40
N VAL A 243 12.23 5.58 0.12
CA VAL A 243 11.31 5.04 -0.88
C VAL A 243 11.67 3.59 -1.23
N PHE A 244 12.97 3.28 -1.34
CA PHE A 244 13.43 1.89 -1.51
C PHE A 244 12.93 1.00 -0.37
N GLU A 245 13.17 1.40 0.88
CA GLU A 245 12.71 0.68 2.07
C GLU A 245 11.18 0.55 2.09
N PHE A 246 10.47 1.62 1.70
CA PHE A 246 9.02 1.60 1.63
C PHE A 246 8.50 0.60 0.59
N ILE A 247 9.05 0.58 -0.63
CA ILE A 247 8.57 -0.31 -1.71
C ILE A 247 8.98 -1.75 -1.44
N GLU A 248 10.29 -2.01 -1.24
CA GLU A 248 10.83 -3.37 -1.18
C GLU A 248 10.77 -3.98 0.23
N GLY A 249 10.92 -3.15 1.26
CA GLY A 249 10.91 -3.62 2.65
C GLY A 249 9.52 -3.67 3.27
N TRP A 250 8.57 -2.87 2.78
CA TRP A 250 7.26 -2.76 3.40
C TRP A 250 6.08 -3.01 2.44
N TYR A 251 5.93 -2.19 1.38
CA TYR A 251 4.75 -2.20 0.53
C TYR A 251 4.53 -3.55 -0.16
N ASN A 252 5.52 -4.03 -0.87
CA ASN A 252 5.43 -5.28 -1.62
C ASN A 252 5.29 -6.50 -0.70
N PRO A 253 6.15 -6.71 0.34
CA PRO A 253 6.12 -7.94 1.12
C PRO A 253 5.09 -7.95 2.24
N HIS A 254 4.74 -6.81 2.82
CA HIS A 254 4.01 -6.78 4.10
C HIS A 254 2.72 -6.01 4.09
N ARG A 255 2.64 -4.90 3.31
CA ARG A 255 1.50 -4.02 3.39
C ARG A 255 0.21 -4.68 2.93
N ARG A 256 -0.79 -4.73 3.82
CA ARG A 256 -2.11 -5.32 3.52
C ARG A 256 -2.99 -4.40 2.68
N HIS A 257 -3.65 -4.99 1.67
CA HIS A 257 -4.56 -4.31 0.76
C HIS A 257 -5.98 -4.85 0.89
N SER A 258 -6.97 -3.98 1.14
CA SER A 258 -8.38 -4.38 1.22
C SER A 258 -8.92 -4.97 -0.09
N GLY A 259 -8.39 -4.56 -1.23
CA GLY A 259 -8.76 -5.10 -2.54
C GLY A 259 -8.02 -6.39 -2.92
N LEU A 260 -7.21 -6.95 -2.01
CA LEU A 260 -6.50 -8.22 -2.14
C LEU A 260 -6.79 -9.10 -0.91
N ASP A 261 -8.02 -9.06 -0.39
CA ASP A 261 -8.45 -9.80 0.79
C ASP A 261 -7.51 -9.62 2.00
N TYR A 262 -7.00 -8.41 2.16
CA TYR A 262 -6.01 -8.06 3.17
C TYR A 262 -4.69 -8.85 3.08
N LEU A 263 -4.35 -9.39 1.92
CA LEU A 263 -3.01 -9.90 1.65
C LEU A 263 -2.07 -8.77 1.21
N SER A 264 -0.76 -9.00 1.36
CA SER A 264 0.25 -8.17 0.72
C SER A 264 0.38 -8.54 -0.77
N PRO A 265 0.90 -7.64 -1.62
CA PRO A 265 1.11 -7.93 -3.05
C PRO A 265 1.84 -9.25 -3.30
N ILE A 266 2.95 -9.50 -2.61
CA ILE A 266 3.72 -10.74 -2.75
C ILE A 266 2.93 -11.96 -2.29
N ASN A 267 2.21 -11.87 -1.16
CA ASN A 267 1.46 -13.02 -0.66
C ASN A 267 0.24 -13.33 -1.53
N TYR A 268 -0.37 -12.32 -2.15
CA TYR A 268 -1.45 -12.50 -3.10
C TYR A 268 -0.98 -13.27 -4.35
N GLU A 269 0.17 -12.89 -4.92
CA GLU A 269 0.77 -13.64 -6.05
C GLU A 269 1.13 -15.08 -5.66
N ARG A 270 1.69 -15.28 -4.47
CA ARG A 270 2.03 -16.66 -3.99
C ARG A 270 0.79 -17.55 -3.89
N GLY A 271 -0.33 -17.02 -3.40
CA GLY A 271 -1.60 -17.74 -3.37
C GLY A 271 -2.02 -18.20 -4.76
N HIS A 272 -2.01 -17.31 -5.74
CA HIS A 272 -2.37 -17.60 -7.12
C HIS A 272 -1.49 -18.70 -7.75
N TYR A 273 -0.17 -18.63 -7.62
CA TYR A 273 0.73 -19.66 -8.14
C TYR A 273 0.56 -21.02 -7.44
N SER A 274 0.21 -21.02 -6.16
CA SER A 274 -0.06 -22.27 -5.44
C SER A 274 -1.34 -22.96 -5.94
N GLU A 275 -2.38 -22.18 -6.24
CA GLU A 275 -3.64 -22.68 -6.80
C GLU A 275 -3.45 -23.24 -8.22
N GLU A 276 -2.70 -22.52 -9.10
CA GLU A 276 -2.37 -23.02 -10.44
C GLU A 276 -1.58 -24.34 -10.40
N SER A 277 -0.63 -24.46 -9.46
CA SER A 277 0.17 -25.66 -9.29
C SER A 277 -0.66 -26.87 -8.84
N THR A 278 -1.71 -26.66 -8.06
CA THR A 278 -2.60 -27.72 -7.58
C THR A 278 -3.70 -28.10 -8.60
N ALA A 279 -4.03 -27.18 -9.51
CA ALA A 279 -5.03 -27.39 -10.56
C ALA A 279 -4.48 -28.10 -11.80
N SER A 280 -3.17 -28.18 -11.99
CA SER A 280 -2.53 -28.92 -13.09
C SER A 280 -2.55 -30.42 -12.78
N PRO A 281 -3.16 -31.30 -13.62
CA PRO A 281 -3.09 -32.75 -13.41
C PRO A 281 -1.63 -33.21 -13.51
N PRO A 282 -1.25 -34.30 -12.78
CA PRO A 282 0.09 -34.88 -12.91
C PRO A 282 0.31 -35.32 -14.36
N PRO A 283 1.55 -35.19 -14.89
CA PRO A 283 1.86 -35.67 -16.22
C PRO A 283 1.49 -37.16 -16.32
N SER A 284 0.65 -37.51 -17.30
CA SER A 284 0.33 -38.89 -17.63
C SER A 284 1.62 -39.62 -18.01
N THR A 285 2.03 -40.57 -17.18
CA THR A 285 3.12 -41.50 -17.42
C THR A 285 2.84 -42.41 -18.60
#